data_af21045cdf301de16552e6e4277999cd
#
_entry.id   af21045cdf301de16552e6e4277999cd
#
_cell.length_a   1.000
_cell.length_b   1.000
_cell.length_c   1.000
_cell.angle_alpha   90.00
_cell.angle_beta   90.00
_cell.angle_gamma   90.00
#
_symmetry.space_group_name_H-M   'P 1'
#
loop_
_entity.id
_entity.type
_entity.pdbx_description
1 polymer ?
#
loop_
_entity_poly.entity_id
_entity_poly.type
_entity_poly.pdbx_seq_one_letter_code
_entity_poly.pdbx_strand_id
1 'polypeptide(L)'
;MRPIERAGFLKGYADKQFKNLIQAGPGAFGNAATRLEMLVVKGGQFVYGSYPDIDALFPQQAVETDRGKREALLHKMQQMMVERMIFAPIWQLAFINGVGPRVAESAFGLIAGFPYTAPYDDLALKDG
;
A
#
# COMPACT_ATOMS: atom_id res chain seq x y z
N MET A 1 8.86 -14.93 16.92
CA MET A 1 8.99 -14.11 15.68
C MET A 1 10.45 -14.08 15.29
N ARG A 2 10.77 -14.30 14.02
CA ARG A 2 12.16 -14.27 13.51
C ARG A 2 12.34 -13.00 12.68
N PRO A 3 13.09 -12.01 13.15
CA PRO A 3 13.40 -10.82 12.35
C PRO A 3 14.32 -11.19 11.18
N ILE A 4 14.08 -10.58 10.05
CA ILE A 4 14.87 -10.77 8.83
C ILE A 4 15.26 -9.37 8.33
N GLU A 5 16.47 -9.22 7.84
CA GLU A 5 16.92 -7.99 7.20
C GLU A 5 16.04 -7.66 5.98
N ARG A 6 15.79 -6.37 5.74
CA ARG A 6 14.78 -5.90 4.77
C ARG A 6 14.98 -6.44 3.35
N ALA A 7 16.20 -6.40 2.84
CA ALA A 7 16.47 -6.86 1.47
C ALA A 7 16.27 -8.37 1.34
N GLY A 8 16.77 -9.14 2.31
CA GLY A 8 16.55 -10.59 2.39
C GLY A 8 15.07 -10.94 2.56
N PHE A 9 14.32 -10.16 3.35
CA PHE A 9 12.86 -10.34 3.48
C PHE A 9 12.15 -10.10 2.14
N LEU A 10 12.40 -8.98 1.47
CA LEU A 10 11.73 -8.65 0.20
C LEU A 10 12.04 -9.68 -0.89
N LYS A 11 13.32 -10.13 -0.97
CA LYS A 11 13.71 -11.20 -1.89
C LYS A 11 12.98 -12.51 -1.57
N GLY A 12 13.04 -12.97 -0.33
CA GLY A 12 12.38 -14.21 0.08
C GLY A 12 10.85 -14.16 -0.09
N TYR A 13 10.24 -12.97 0.07
CA TYR A 13 8.82 -12.77 -0.18
C TYR A 13 8.50 -12.87 -1.68
N ALA A 14 9.25 -12.22 -2.53
CA ALA A 14 9.08 -12.30 -3.99
C ALA A 14 9.32 -13.72 -4.52
N ASP A 15 10.34 -14.40 -4.00
CA ASP A 15 10.71 -15.79 -4.38
C ASP A 15 9.77 -16.85 -3.75
N LYS A 16 8.73 -16.45 -3.00
CA LYS A 16 7.75 -17.36 -2.35
C LYS A 16 8.40 -18.36 -1.38
N GLN A 17 9.47 -17.95 -0.71
CA GLN A 17 10.24 -18.83 0.18
C GLN A 17 9.61 -18.96 1.58
N PHE A 18 8.73 -18.04 1.96
CA PHE A 18 8.11 -18.06 3.27
C PHE A 18 6.92 -19.02 3.31
N LYS A 19 6.83 -19.75 4.42
CA LYS A 19 5.71 -20.64 4.77
C LYS A 19 5.05 -20.12 6.04
N ASN A 20 3.80 -20.46 6.22
CA ASN A 20 3.00 -20.05 7.39
C ASN A 20 2.63 -18.56 7.38
N LEU A 21 2.89 -17.82 8.46
CA LEU A 21 2.48 -16.43 8.65
C LEU A 21 3.62 -15.47 8.36
N ILE A 22 3.35 -14.46 7.55
CA ILE A 22 4.28 -13.38 7.26
C ILE A 22 3.70 -12.08 7.81
N GLN A 23 4.47 -11.35 8.60
CA GLN A 23 4.13 -10.00 9.01
C GLN A 23 4.81 -9.00 8.09
N ALA A 24 4.04 -8.14 7.45
CA ALA A 24 4.52 -7.09 6.56
C ALA A 24 3.75 -5.79 6.78
N GLY A 25 4.30 -4.67 6.35
CA GLY A 25 3.64 -3.36 6.42
C GLY A 25 3.28 -2.83 5.03
N PRO A 26 2.28 -3.41 4.34
CA PRO A 26 1.84 -2.88 3.06
C PRO A 26 1.06 -1.58 3.26
N GLY A 27 1.41 -0.55 2.51
CA GLY A 27 0.64 0.70 2.44
C GLY A 27 0.08 0.92 1.04
N ALA A 28 -0.98 1.69 0.90
CA ALA A 28 -1.62 1.94 -0.40
C ALA A 28 -0.87 2.97 -1.26
N PHE A 29 0.04 3.73 -0.72
CA PHE A 29 0.86 4.74 -1.42
C PHE A 29 0.07 5.62 -2.40
N GLY A 30 -1.13 6.04 -2.00
CA GLY A 30 -2.01 6.88 -2.80
C GLY A 30 -2.85 6.15 -3.85
N ASN A 31 -2.59 4.87 -4.15
CA ASN A 31 -3.37 4.11 -5.12
C ASN A 31 -3.63 2.67 -4.64
N ALA A 32 -4.89 2.38 -4.29
CA ALA A 32 -5.29 1.05 -3.83
C ALA A 32 -5.13 -0.03 -4.90
N ALA A 33 -5.36 0.29 -6.18
CA ALA A 33 -5.27 -0.67 -7.28
C ALA A 33 -3.86 -1.26 -7.42
N THR A 34 -2.81 -0.42 -7.30
CA THR A 34 -1.42 -0.91 -7.38
C THR A 34 -1.08 -1.87 -6.24
N ARG A 35 -1.71 -1.70 -5.08
CA ARG A 35 -1.52 -2.63 -3.96
C ARG A 35 -2.26 -3.93 -4.15
N LEU A 36 -3.48 -3.89 -4.66
CA LEU A 36 -4.22 -5.10 -5.02
C LEU A 36 -3.47 -5.91 -6.08
N GLU A 37 -2.97 -5.23 -7.12
CA GLU A 37 -2.15 -5.86 -8.17
C GLU A 37 -0.94 -6.58 -7.58
N MET A 38 -0.16 -5.90 -6.75
CA MET A 38 1.10 -6.42 -6.23
C MET A 38 0.92 -7.56 -5.21
N LEU A 39 -0.17 -7.53 -4.42
CA LEU A 39 -0.34 -8.39 -3.25
C LEU A 39 -1.40 -9.48 -3.40
N VAL A 40 -2.34 -9.34 -4.34
CA VAL A 40 -3.51 -10.22 -4.43
C VAL A 40 -3.78 -10.74 -5.84
N VAL A 41 -3.61 -9.89 -6.86
CA VAL A 41 -3.93 -10.24 -8.25
C VAL A 41 -2.88 -11.17 -8.82
N LYS A 42 -3.32 -12.16 -9.59
CA LYS A 42 -2.45 -13.15 -10.24
C LYS A 42 -1.29 -12.50 -11.00
N GLY A 43 -0.10 -12.99 -10.75
CA GLY A 43 1.13 -12.44 -11.35
C GLY A 43 1.78 -11.32 -10.54
N GLY A 44 1.13 -10.81 -9.51
CA GLY A 44 1.71 -9.81 -8.62
C GLY A 44 2.94 -10.35 -7.87
N GLN A 45 3.91 -9.46 -7.66
CA GLN A 45 5.22 -9.82 -7.11
C GLN A 45 5.16 -10.58 -5.78
N PHE A 46 4.20 -10.22 -4.92
CA PHE A 46 4.11 -10.75 -3.56
C PHE A 46 2.88 -11.63 -3.33
N VAL A 47 2.21 -12.08 -4.38
CA VAL A 47 1.02 -12.92 -4.27
C VAL A 47 1.38 -14.34 -3.90
N TYR A 48 0.76 -14.89 -2.86
CA TYR A 48 0.96 -16.27 -2.38
C TYR A 48 -0.25 -17.19 -2.64
N GLY A 49 -1.35 -16.62 -3.08
CA GLY A 49 -2.57 -17.36 -3.36
C GLY A 49 -2.99 -17.31 -4.82
N SER A 50 -4.17 -17.84 -5.08
CA SER A 50 -4.87 -17.70 -6.35
C SER A 50 -6.33 -17.37 -6.05
N TYR A 51 -6.79 -16.24 -6.60
CA TYR A 51 -8.11 -15.67 -6.32
C TYR A 51 -8.81 -15.31 -7.65
N PRO A 52 -9.27 -16.30 -8.43
CA PRO A 52 -9.75 -16.10 -9.81
C PRO A 52 -10.89 -15.08 -9.94
N ASP A 53 -11.72 -14.97 -8.93
CA ASP A 53 -12.83 -14.01 -8.88
C ASP A 53 -12.33 -12.56 -8.63
N ILE A 54 -11.32 -12.37 -7.80
CA ILE A 54 -10.65 -11.08 -7.65
C ILE A 54 -9.89 -10.73 -8.93
N ASP A 55 -9.19 -11.71 -9.51
CA ASP A 55 -8.48 -11.57 -10.79
C ASP A 55 -9.42 -11.13 -11.91
N ALA A 56 -10.67 -11.61 -11.92
CA ALA A 56 -11.69 -11.24 -12.90
C ALA A 56 -12.22 -9.80 -12.71
N LEU A 57 -12.20 -9.27 -11.49
CA LEU A 57 -12.67 -7.90 -11.18
C LEU A 57 -11.58 -6.86 -11.47
N PHE A 58 -10.32 -7.22 -11.34
CA PHE A 58 -9.22 -6.26 -11.43
C PHE A 58 -9.14 -5.55 -12.79
N PRO A 59 -9.21 -6.22 -13.95
CA PRO A 59 -9.23 -5.54 -15.25
C PRO A 59 -10.45 -4.65 -15.45
N GLN A 60 -11.59 -4.98 -14.85
CA GLN A 60 -12.80 -4.16 -14.96
C GLN A 60 -12.59 -2.79 -14.31
N GLN A 61 -11.97 -2.72 -13.12
CA GLN A 61 -11.65 -1.45 -12.50
C GLN A 61 -10.58 -0.66 -13.27
N ALA A 62 -9.68 -1.35 -13.98
CA ALA A 62 -8.60 -0.70 -14.72
C ALA A 62 -9.11 0.09 -15.93
N VAL A 63 -10.20 -0.36 -16.56
CA VAL A 63 -10.82 0.30 -17.72
C VAL A 63 -11.99 1.21 -17.33
N GLU A 64 -12.44 1.19 -16.07
CA GLU A 64 -13.58 1.98 -15.63
C GLU A 64 -13.20 3.46 -15.48
N THR A 65 -13.90 4.31 -16.19
CA THR A 65 -13.69 5.76 -16.20
C THR A 65 -14.56 6.50 -15.20
N ASP A 66 -15.70 5.92 -14.82
CA ASP A 66 -16.54 6.47 -13.76
C ASP A 66 -15.91 6.19 -12.40
N ARG A 67 -15.61 7.26 -11.67
CA ARG A 67 -14.94 7.18 -10.37
C ARG A 67 -15.73 6.34 -9.36
N GLY A 68 -17.05 6.54 -9.28
CA GLY A 68 -17.89 5.84 -8.31
C GLY A 68 -17.96 4.34 -8.59
N LYS A 69 -18.08 3.94 -9.86
CA LYS A 69 -18.08 2.54 -10.26
C LYS A 69 -16.71 1.89 -10.02
N ARG A 70 -15.62 2.61 -10.31
CA ARG A 70 -14.27 2.13 -10.04
C ARG A 70 -14.03 1.93 -8.55
N GLU A 71 -14.44 2.87 -7.70
CA GLU A 71 -14.37 2.75 -6.24
C GLU A 71 -15.19 1.54 -5.75
N ALA A 72 -16.39 1.32 -6.28
CA ALA A 72 -17.22 0.17 -5.93
C ALA A 72 -16.55 -1.16 -6.25
N LEU A 73 -15.89 -1.27 -7.41
CA LEU A 73 -15.11 -2.47 -7.78
C LEU A 73 -13.93 -2.70 -6.82
N LEU A 74 -13.19 -1.65 -6.47
CA LEU A 74 -12.08 -1.73 -5.52
C LEU A 74 -12.56 -2.12 -4.12
N HIS A 75 -13.66 -1.54 -3.65
CA HIS A 75 -14.27 -1.90 -2.37
C HIS A 75 -14.74 -3.35 -2.35
N LYS A 76 -15.36 -3.82 -3.43
CA LYS A 76 -15.77 -5.22 -3.55
C LYS A 76 -14.58 -6.18 -3.44
N MET A 77 -13.48 -5.90 -4.13
CA MET A 77 -12.26 -6.72 -4.00
C MET A 77 -11.71 -6.71 -2.57
N GLN A 78 -11.67 -5.54 -1.91
CA GLN A 78 -11.24 -5.43 -0.51
C GLN A 78 -12.15 -6.21 0.43
N GLN A 79 -13.45 -6.16 0.24
CA GLN A 79 -14.42 -6.94 1.02
C GLN A 79 -14.14 -8.44 0.89
N MET A 80 -13.94 -8.94 -0.33
CA MET A 80 -13.60 -10.34 -0.57
C MET A 80 -12.29 -10.76 0.12
N MET A 81 -11.31 -9.87 0.16
CA MET A 81 -10.06 -10.11 0.89
C MET A 81 -10.27 -10.25 2.39
N VAL A 82 -11.10 -9.40 2.98
CA VAL A 82 -11.42 -9.44 4.42
C VAL A 82 -12.23 -10.70 4.76
N GLU A 83 -13.26 -11.02 3.98
CA GLU A 83 -14.10 -12.20 4.19
C GLU A 83 -13.31 -13.51 4.13
N ARG A 84 -12.26 -13.55 3.32
CA ARG A 84 -11.37 -14.73 3.18
C ARG A 84 -10.16 -14.70 4.08
N MET A 85 -10.00 -13.67 4.88
CA MET A 85 -8.85 -13.49 5.76
C MET A 85 -7.51 -13.63 5.00
N ILE A 86 -7.44 -13.11 3.75
CA ILE A 86 -6.20 -13.11 2.96
C ILE A 86 -5.11 -12.34 3.70
N PHE A 87 -5.51 -11.24 4.34
CA PHE A 87 -4.68 -10.45 5.26
C PHE A 87 -5.42 -10.26 6.58
N ALA A 88 -4.70 -10.39 7.68
CA ALA A 88 -5.16 -10.05 9.01
C ALA A 88 -4.55 -8.69 9.42
N PRO A 89 -5.30 -7.57 9.34
CA PRO A 89 -4.80 -6.28 9.79
C PRO A 89 -4.60 -6.31 11.31
N ILE A 90 -3.41 -5.93 11.78
CA ILE A 90 -3.06 -5.92 13.20
C ILE A 90 -3.10 -4.49 13.73
N TRP A 91 -2.46 -3.56 13.02
CA TRP A 91 -2.47 -2.13 13.33
C TRP A 91 -2.15 -1.29 12.09
N GLN A 92 -2.47 -0.03 12.16
CA GLN A 92 -2.04 0.95 11.17
C GLN A 92 -0.77 1.63 11.66
N LEU A 93 0.29 1.60 10.85
CA LEU A 93 1.52 2.33 11.15
C LEU A 93 1.32 3.82 10.93
N ALA A 94 1.77 4.63 11.88
CA ALA A 94 1.91 6.06 11.69
C ALA A 94 3.31 6.37 11.14
N PHE A 95 3.38 7.28 10.18
CA PHE A 95 4.64 7.85 9.72
C PHE A 95 4.86 9.17 10.47
N ILE A 96 5.90 9.22 11.29
CA ILE A 96 6.24 10.39 12.07
C ILE A 96 7.28 11.19 11.32
N ASN A 97 6.99 12.45 11.06
CA ASN A 97 7.92 13.40 10.45
C ASN A 97 8.28 14.48 11.46
N GLY A 98 9.57 14.73 11.62
CA GLY A 98 10.07 15.84 12.42
C GLY A 98 10.05 17.14 11.60
N VAL A 99 9.48 18.20 12.15
CA VAL A 99 9.47 19.53 11.54
C VAL A 99 10.24 20.47 12.47
N GLY A 100 11.27 21.12 11.93
CA GLY A 100 12.08 22.07 12.70
C GLY A 100 11.30 23.32 13.10
N PRO A 101 11.69 24.01 14.19
CA PRO A 101 10.94 25.15 14.73
C PRO A 101 10.86 26.34 13.78
N ARG A 102 11.76 26.44 12.81
CA ARG A 102 11.78 27.50 11.79
C ARG A 102 10.82 27.28 10.63
N VAL A 103 10.20 26.09 10.52
CA VAL A 103 9.29 25.77 9.43
C VAL A 103 7.89 26.25 9.82
N ALA A 104 7.27 27.08 8.96
CA ALA A 104 5.88 27.50 9.09
C ALA A 104 4.95 26.49 8.40
N GLU A 105 5.21 26.22 7.12
CA GLU A 105 4.49 25.22 6.34
C GLU A 105 5.43 24.07 5.97
N SER A 106 5.07 22.87 6.32
CA SER A 106 5.96 21.70 6.19
C SER A 106 5.93 21.05 4.81
N ALA A 107 5.02 21.42 3.94
CA ALA A 107 4.81 20.80 2.63
C ALA A 107 4.70 19.25 2.65
N PHE A 108 4.57 18.63 3.82
CA PHE A 108 4.34 17.21 3.95
C PHE A 108 2.89 16.87 3.63
N GLY A 109 2.63 15.88 2.83
CA GLY A 109 1.29 15.41 2.88
C GLY A 109 0.67 14.73 1.69
N LEU A 110 1.32 14.61 0.56
CA LEU A 110 0.69 13.93 -0.58
C LEU A 110 0.62 12.43 -0.36
N ILE A 111 1.71 11.80 0.04
CA ILE A 111 1.75 10.37 0.31
C ILE A 111 2.52 10.11 1.61
N ALA A 112 1.83 9.65 2.63
CA ALA A 112 2.43 9.30 3.90
C ALA A 112 3.56 8.29 3.74
N GLY A 113 4.70 8.53 4.39
CA GLY A 113 5.88 7.68 4.32
C GLY A 113 6.78 7.88 3.10
N PHE A 114 6.45 8.82 2.21
CA PHE A 114 7.26 9.18 1.06
C PHE A 114 7.54 10.69 1.03
N PRO A 115 8.46 11.18 1.85
CA PRO A 115 8.78 12.61 1.93
C PRO A 115 9.25 13.20 0.60
N TYR A 116 9.85 12.40 -0.28
CA TYR A 116 10.25 12.82 -1.63
C TYR A 116 9.08 13.12 -2.59
N THR A 117 7.84 12.82 -2.20
CA THR A 117 6.64 13.21 -2.95
C THR A 117 6.05 14.55 -2.48
N ALA A 118 6.65 15.16 -1.46
CA ALA A 118 6.23 16.46 -0.97
C ALA A 118 6.60 17.56 -1.97
N PRO A 119 5.72 18.53 -2.22
CA PRO A 119 6.04 19.71 -3.02
C PRO A 119 6.91 20.67 -2.19
N TYR A 120 8.20 20.42 -2.15
CA TYR A 120 9.14 21.23 -1.35
C TYR A 120 9.17 22.71 -1.74
N ASP A 121 8.69 23.05 -2.94
CA ASP A 121 8.50 24.42 -3.40
C ASP A 121 7.49 25.19 -2.53
N ASP A 122 6.55 24.48 -1.91
CA ASP A 122 5.55 25.04 -1.01
C ASP A 122 6.02 25.14 0.45
N LEU A 123 7.27 24.74 0.73
CA LEU A 123 7.83 24.83 2.06
C LEU A 123 8.05 26.31 2.43
N ALA A 124 7.42 26.76 3.51
CA ALA A 124 7.58 28.11 4.03
C ALA A 124 8.31 28.12 5.36
N LEU A 125 9.21 29.09 5.52
CA LEU A 125 9.88 29.35 6.78
C LEU A 125 9.17 30.47 7.53
N LYS A 126 9.24 30.44 8.86
CA LYS A 126 8.79 31.56 9.70
C LYS A 126 9.74 32.74 9.50
N ASP A 127 9.16 33.94 9.49
CA ASP A 127 9.92 35.16 9.58
C ASP A 127 10.70 35.15 10.89
N GLY A 128 12.00 35.48 10.83
CA GLY A 128 12.92 35.48 11.98
C GLY A 128 12.67 36.61 12.96
#